data_5bfa7f683bfeff0d7ffb913188290b71
#
_entry.id   5bfa7f683bfeff0d7ffb913188290b71
#
_cell.length_a   1.000
_cell.length_b   1.000
_cell.length_c   1.000
_cell.angle_alpha   90.00
_cell.angle_beta   90.00
_cell.angle_gamma   90.00
#
_symmetry.space_group_name_H-M   'P 1'
#
loop_
_entity.id
_entity.type
_entity.pdbx_description
1 polymer ?
#
loop_
_entity_poly.entity_id
_entity_poly.type
_entity_poly.pdbx_seq_one_letter_code
_entity_poly.pdbx_strand_id
1 'polypeptide(L)'
;MCGGVLVDTMSVNGKAFAVIKLLGKGKGGYSYLVSDGEHNYVLKQIHLEPCSYYTFGNKIQSELNDYERLKNAGLRLPKLIDCDVENERILKDYIDGKTAYELVLQNEMKPEYIEQVREMCRLLNPKGINIDYFSTNFILNNGLLWYIDYECNDYMEEWNFENWGIKYWSKTKEFCE
;
A
#
# COMPACT_ATOMS: atom_id res chain seq x y z
N MET A 1 -11.46 7.27 -40.39
CA MET A 1 -11.15 6.01 -39.68
C MET A 1 -10.69 6.38 -38.28
N CYS A 2 -11.58 6.27 -37.31
CA CYS A 2 -11.23 6.51 -35.89
C CYS A 2 -10.50 5.28 -35.38
N GLY A 3 -9.17 5.37 -35.25
CA GLY A 3 -8.41 4.39 -34.52
C GLY A 3 -8.79 4.39 -33.06
N GLY A 4 -9.64 3.46 -32.63
CA GLY A 4 -9.94 3.27 -31.23
C GLY A 4 -8.65 2.90 -30.49
N VAL A 5 -8.25 3.71 -29.54
CA VAL A 5 -7.20 3.36 -28.58
C VAL A 5 -7.70 2.13 -27.83
N LEU A 6 -7.03 0.99 -28.00
CA LEU A 6 -7.28 -0.20 -27.19
C LEU A 6 -6.90 0.16 -25.75
N VAL A 7 -7.88 0.39 -24.90
CA VAL A 7 -7.67 0.60 -23.46
C VAL A 7 -7.54 -0.79 -22.86
N ASP A 8 -6.39 -1.06 -22.23
CA ASP A 8 -6.21 -2.28 -21.46
C ASP A 8 -7.24 -2.32 -20.33
N THR A 9 -7.86 -3.46 -20.13
CA THR A 9 -8.85 -3.66 -19.07
C THR A 9 -8.45 -4.83 -18.17
N MET A 10 -8.80 -4.71 -16.91
CA MET A 10 -8.72 -5.79 -15.93
C MET A 10 -10.09 -5.96 -15.26
N SER A 11 -10.47 -7.19 -14.97
CA SER A 11 -11.74 -7.47 -14.31
C SER A 11 -11.56 -7.89 -12.86
N VAL A 12 -12.55 -7.58 -12.04
CA VAL A 12 -12.69 -8.08 -10.66
C VAL A 12 -14.13 -8.60 -10.52
N ASN A 13 -14.28 -9.88 -10.25
CA ASN A 13 -15.57 -10.56 -10.15
C ASN A 13 -16.54 -10.22 -11.33
N GLY A 14 -16.00 -10.19 -12.55
CA GLY A 14 -16.77 -9.91 -13.77
C GLY A 14 -17.00 -8.42 -14.09
N LYS A 15 -16.67 -7.48 -13.18
CA LYS A 15 -16.70 -6.03 -13.46
C LYS A 15 -15.38 -5.60 -14.10
N ALA A 16 -15.45 -4.96 -15.27
CA ALA A 16 -14.28 -4.47 -16.01
C ALA A 16 -13.87 -3.07 -15.54
N PHE A 17 -12.55 -2.85 -15.45
CA PHE A 17 -11.92 -1.58 -15.11
C PHE A 17 -10.90 -1.21 -16.18
N ALA A 18 -10.89 0.03 -16.64
CA ALA A 18 -9.86 0.55 -17.53
C ALA A 18 -8.54 0.74 -16.78
N VAL A 19 -7.46 0.19 -17.28
CA VAL A 19 -6.12 0.38 -16.71
C VAL A 19 -5.59 1.74 -17.15
N ILE A 20 -5.29 2.61 -16.20
CA ILE A 20 -4.72 3.93 -16.45
C ILE A 20 -3.19 3.85 -16.49
N LYS A 21 -2.59 3.26 -15.46
CA LYS A 21 -1.13 3.09 -15.37
C LYS A 21 -0.74 2.05 -14.30
N LEU A 22 0.47 1.51 -14.45
CA LEU A 22 1.14 0.77 -13.39
C LEU A 22 1.63 1.76 -12.31
N LEU A 23 1.26 1.52 -11.05
CA LEU A 23 1.72 2.31 -9.90
C LEU A 23 3.01 1.74 -9.31
N GLY A 24 3.17 0.44 -9.31
CA GLY A 24 4.36 -0.21 -8.79
C GLY A 24 4.33 -1.73 -8.89
N LYS A 25 5.51 -2.30 -8.73
CA LYS A 25 5.74 -3.74 -8.59
C LYS A 25 6.38 -3.97 -7.23
N GLY A 26 5.70 -4.72 -6.37
CA GLY A 26 6.21 -5.15 -5.06
C GLY A 26 6.44 -6.66 -5.00
N LYS A 27 6.92 -7.15 -3.87
CA LYS A 27 7.05 -8.58 -3.58
C LYS A 27 5.71 -9.32 -3.68
N GLY A 28 4.61 -8.60 -3.41
CA GLY A 28 3.26 -9.13 -3.37
C GLY A 28 2.52 -9.13 -4.69
N GLY A 29 2.98 -8.40 -5.69
CA GLY A 29 2.26 -8.28 -6.96
C GLY A 29 2.46 -6.93 -7.63
N TYR A 30 1.60 -6.69 -8.60
CA TYR A 30 1.56 -5.45 -9.39
C TYR A 30 0.35 -4.62 -8.96
N SER A 31 0.56 -3.33 -8.69
CA SER A 31 -0.51 -2.39 -8.37
C SER A 31 -0.77 -1.46 -9.55
N TYR A 32 -2.01 -1.42 -10.00
CA TYR A 32 -2.47 -0.59 -11.12
C TYR A 32 -3.45 0.47 -10.65
N LEU A 33 -3.33 1.68 -11.18
CA LEU A 33 -4.41 2.64 -11.14
C LEU A 33 -5.42 2.27 -12.21
N VAL A 34 -6.67 2.03 -11.80
CA VAL A 34 -7.76 1.64 -12.68
C VAL A 34 -8.98 2.53 -12.46
N SER A 35 -9.88 2.57 -13.45
CA SER A 35 -11.12 3.35 -13.36
C SER A 35 -12.31 2.57 -13.88
N ASP A 36 -13.48 2.80 -13.28
CA ASP A 36 -14.76 2.33 -13.79
C ASP A 36 -15.50 3.39 -14.62
N GLY A 37 -14.84 4.52 -14.89
CA GLY A 37 -15.39 5.66 -15.62
C GLY A 37 -15.89 6.79 -14.70
N GLU A 38 -16.21 6.50 -13.45
CA GLU A 38 -16.65 7.49 -12.46
C GLU A 38 -15.61 7.70 -11.35
N HIS A 39 -14.98 6.62 -10.92
CA HIS A 39 -14.03 6.61 -9.81
C HIS A 39 -12.75 5.90 -10.17
N ASN A 40 -11.69 6.25 -9.47
CA ASN A 40 -10.38 5.63 -9.55
C ASN A 40 -10.16 4.70 -8.36
N TYR A 41 -9.49 3.57 -8.65
CA TYR A 41 -9.17 2.52 -7.68
C TYR A 41 -7.74 2.05 -7.85
N VAL A 42 -7.22 1.36 -6.87
CA VAL A 42 -6.01 0.54 -7.00
C VAL A 42 -6.43 -0.92 -7.15
N LEU A 43 -6.03 -1.53 -8.26
CA LEU A 43 -6.16 -2.97 -8.47
C LEU A 43 -4.79 -3.61 -8.27
N LYS A 44 -4.68 -4.46 -7.25
CA LYS A 44 -3.48 -5.27 -7.01
C LYS A 44 -3.66 -6.64 -7.63
N GLN A 45 -2.82 -6.98 -8.60
CA GLN A 45 -2.69 -8.33 -9.14
C GLN A 45 -1.60 -9.04 -8.35
N ILE A 46 -1.97 -10.04 -7.58
CA ILE A 46 -1.02 -10.91 -6.90
C ILE A 46 -0.31 -11.76 -7.96
N HIS A 47 1.00 -11.89 -7.88
CA HIS A 47 1.75 -12.74 -8.77
C HIS A 47 2.35 -13.94 -8.03
N LEU A 48 2.48 -15.04 -8.75
CA LEU A 48 3.05 -16.30 -8.27
C LEU A 48 4.49 -16.51 -8.74
N GLU A 49 5.23 -15.43 -9.03
CA GLU A 49 6.64 -15.56 -9.42
C GLU A 49 7.43 -16.17 -8.25
N PRO A 50 8.23 -17.22 -8.51
CA PRO A 50 9.06 -17.83 -7.47
C PRO A 50 10.03 -16.80 -6.88
N CYS A 51 9.86 -16.49 -5.61
CA CYS A 51 10.83 -15.72 -4.85
C CYS A 51 11.49 -16.65 -3.86
N SER A 52 12.82 -16.62 -3.76
CA SER A 52 13.61 -17.53 -2.90
C SER A 52 13.28 -17.42 -1.40
N TYR A 53 12.39 -16.50 -1.01
CA TYR A 53 12.02 -16.22 0.37
C TYR A 53 10.55 -16.51 0.72
N TYR A 54 9.74 -17.02 -0.23
CA TYR A 54 8.33 -17.29 0.00
C TYR A 54 7.96 -18.71 -0.42
N THR A 55 7.48 -19.50 0.53
CA THR A 55 6.59 -20.62 0.27
C THR A 55 5.21 -20.06 -0.02
N PHE A 56 4.68 -20.34 -1.22
CA PHE A 56 3.37 -19.85 -1.66
C PHE A 56 2.25 -20.51 -0.84
N GLY A 57 1.84 -19.84 0.25
CA GLY A 57 0.53 -20.02 0.84
C GLY A 57 -0.52 -19.17 0.11
N ASN A 58 -1.75 -19.22 0.54
CA ASN A 58 -2.84 -18.40 0.00
C ASN A 58 -2.59 -16.91 0.32
N LYS A 59 -1.84 -16.23 -0.56
CA LYS A 59 -1.35 -14.87 -0.36
C LYS A 59 -2.48 -13.85 -0.31
N ILE A 60 -3.53 -14.04 -1.11
CA ILE A 60 -4.70 -13.17 -1.09
C ILE A 60 -5.41 -13.25 0.26
N GLN A 61 -5.56 -14.45 0.84
CA GLN A 61 -6.16 -14.62 2.16
C GLN A 61 -5.30 -13.98 3.25
N SER A 62 -3.98 -14.08 3.14
CA SER A 62 -3.05 -13.42 4.06
C SER A 62 -3.22 -11.90 4.04
N GLU A 63 -3.28 -11.28 2.86
CA GLU A 63 -3.52 -9.84 2.73
C GLU A 63 -4.89 -9.41 3.27
N LEU A 64 -5.92 -10.22 3.07
CA LEU A 64 -7.25 -9.92 3.63
C LEU A 64 -7.27 -10.02 5.15
N ASN A 65 -6.58 -11.00 5.73
CA ASN A 65 -6.43 -11.15 7.17
C ASN A 65 -5.67 -9.96 7.77
N ASP A 66 -4.59 -9.55 7.14
CA ASP A 66 -3.80 -8.38 7.53
C ASP A 66 -4.63 -7.09 7.45
N TYR A 67 -5.40 -6.91 6.37
CA TYR A 67 -6.32 -5.78 6.25
C TYR A 67 -7.31 -5.71 7.43
N GLU A 68 -7.97 -6.82 7.78
CA GLU A 68 -8.89 -6.83 8.91
C GLU A 68 -8.16 -6.57 10.25
N ARG A 69 -6.95 -7.11 10.42
CA ARG A 69 -6.11 -6.86 11.59
C ARG A 69 -5.77 -5.38 11.75
N LEU A 70 -5.34 -4.72 10.68
CA LEU A 70 -4.99 -3.29 10.66
C LEU A 70 -6.22 -2.40 10.82
N LYS A 71 -7.33 -2.73 10.15
CA LYS A 71 -8.60 -2.03 10.26
C LYS A 71 -9.14 -2.07 11.70
N ASN A 72 -9.10 -3.24 12.34
CA ASN A 72 -9.52 -3.41 13.73
C ASN A 72 -8.59 -2.71 14.72
N ALA A 73 -7.36 -2.45 14.35
CA ALA A 73 -6.45 -1.61 15.13
C ALA A 73 -6.75 -0.10 14.99
N GLY A 74 -7.59 0.29 14.04
CA GLY A 74 -7.97 1.69 13.79
C GLY A 74 -7.01 2.43 12.86
N LEU A 75 -6.20 1.72 12.09
CA LEU A 75 -5.26 2.33 11.16
C LEU A 75 -5.99 2.97 9.97
N ARG A 76 -5.51 4.11 9.51
CA ARG A 76 -6.03 4.77 8.30
C ARG A 76 -5.53 4.05 7.06
N LEU A 77 -6.43 3.34 6.40
CA LEU A 77 -6.18 2.46 5.25
C LEU A 77 -7.10 2.81 4.07
N PRO A 78 -6.66 2.61 2.82
CA PRO A 78 -7.58 2.53 1.70
C PRO A 78 -8.63 1.44 1.97
N LYS A 79 -9.90 1.75 1.72
CA LYS A 79 -10.98 0.80 1.92
C LYS A 79 -10.85 -0.34 0.91
N LEU A 80 -10.99 -1.58 1.37
CA LEU A 80 -11.18 -2.74 0.51
C LEU A 80 -12.54 -2.63 -0.17
N ILE A 81 -12.57 -2.62 -1.50
CA ILE A 81 -13.78 -2.50 -2.32
C ILE A 81 -14.28 -3.88 -2.73
N ASP A 82 -13.37 -4.71 -3.27
CA ASP A 82 -13.71 -6.05 -3.75
C ASP A 82 -12.46 -6.94 -3.76
N CYS A 83 -12.69 -8.25 -3.83
CA CYS A 83 -11.65 -9.25 -3.87
C CYS A 83 -12.05 -10.41 -4.78
N ASP A 84 -11.29 -10.63 -5.83
CA ASP A 84 -11.44 -11.72 -6.78
C ASP A 84 -10.42 -12.81 -6.47
N VAL A 85 -10.86 -13.80 -5.71
CA VAL A 85 -9.98 -14.88 -5.23
C VAL A 85 -9.49 -15.75 -6.37
N GLU A 86 -10.34 -16.02 -7.37
CA GLU A 86 -9.99 -16.89 -8.51
C GLU A 86 -8.90 -16.25 -9.39
N ASN A 87 -8.98 -14.95 -9.63
CA ASN A 87 -7.99 -14.21 -10.42
C ASN A 87 -6.88 -13.59 -9.57
N GLU A 88 -6.90 -13.81 -8.26
CA GLU A 88 -5.93 -13.29 -7.28
C GLU A 88 -5.77 -11.76 -7.38
N ARG A 89 -6.90 -11.04 -7.34
CA ARG A 89 -6.98 -9.59 -7.45
C ARG A 89 -7.65 -8.99 -6.23
N ILE A 90 -7.10 -7.86 -5.78
CA ILE A 90 -7.67 -7.02 -4.71
C ILE A 90 -7.96 -5.64 -5.31
N LEU A 91 -9.16 -5.15 -5.11
CA LEU A 91 -9.58 -3.80 -5.48
C LEU A 91 -9.75 -2.96 -4.22
N LYS A 92 -9.08 -1.81 -4.16
CA LYS A 92 -9.16 -0.89 -3.03
C LYS A 92 -9.26 0.55 -3.50
N ASP A 93 -9.70 1.45 -2.60
CA ASP A 93 -9.76 2.88 -2.88
C ASP A 93 -8.38 3.40 -3.32
N TYR A 94 -8.40 4.33 -4.27
CA TYR A 94 -7.21 5.09 -4.64
C TYR A 94 -7.09 6.32 -3.74
N ILE A 95 -5.96 6.42 -3.05
CA ILE A 95 -5.61 7.61 -2.27
C ILE A 95 -4.71 8.47 -3.15
N ASP A 96 -5.23 9.63 -3.57
CA ASP A 96 -4.48 10.59 -4.38
C ASP A 96 -3.57 11.44 -3.48
N GLY A 97 -2.33 11.63 -3.89
CA GLY A 97 -1.37 12.44 -3.15
C GLY A 97 0.07 12.01 -3.38
N LYS A 98 0.98 12.71 -2.70
CA LYS A 98 2.40 12.37 -2.71
C LYS A 98 2.70 11.28 -1.68
N THR A 99 3.57 10.36 -2.02
CA THR A 99 4.14 9.43 -1.05
C THR A 99 5.03 10.18 -0.05
N ALA A 100 5.20 9.62 1.14
CA ALA A 100 6.16 10.18 2.10
C ALA A 100 7.59 10.18 1.53
N TYR A 101 7.93 9.21 0.67
CA TYR A 101 9.18 9.19 -0.06
C TYR A 101 9.36 10.43 -0.95
N GLU A 102 8.34 10.80 -1.73
CA GLU A 102 8.35 12.02 -2.57
C GLU A 102 8.45 13.28 -1.72
N LEU A 103 7.77 13.34 -0.56
CA LEU A 103 7.89 14.47 0.36
C LEU A 103 9.32 14.65 0.88
N VAL A 104 10.02 13.56 1.19
CA VAL A 104 11.45 13.61 1.59
C VAL A 104 12.31 14.10 0.42
N LEU A 105 12.13 13.53 -0.77
CA LEU A 105 12.89 13.93 -1.97
C LEU A 105 12.77 15.43 -2.26
N GLN A 106 11.56 15.96 -2.15
CA GLN A 106 11.22 17.34 -2.48
C GLN A 106 11.46 18.34 -1.34
N ASN A 107 11.97 17.88 -0.19
CA ASN A 107 12.13 18.67 1.04
C ASN A 107 10.80 19.25 1.57
N GLU A 108 9.71 18.50 1.39
CA GLU A 108 8.36 18.87 1.85
C GLU A 108 7.93 18.06 3.09
N MET A 109 8.79 17.17 3.60
CA MET A 109 8.51 16.42 4.83
C MET A 109 8.42 17.38 6.03
N LYS A 110 7.38 17.21 6.84
CA LYS A 110 7.14 18.03 8.03
C LYS A 110 7.10 17.16 9.28
N PRO A 111 7.50 17.75 10.46
CA PRO A 111 7.44 17.02 11.73
C PRO A 111 6.05 16.45 12.07
N GLU A 112 4.99 17.17 11.71
CA GLU A 112 3.62 16.74 11.94
C GLU A 112 3.23 15.46 11.19
N TYR A 113 3.88 15.16 10.04
CA TYR A 113 3.63 13.91 9.31
C TYR A 113 4.33 12.74 10.00
N ILE A 114 5.53 12.96 10.52
CA ILE A 114 6.24 11.96 11.32
C ILE A 114 5.47 11.65 12.61
N GLU A 115 4.87 12.67 13.24
CA GLU A 115 4.04 12.46 14.43
C GLU A 115 2.79 11.63 14.13
N GLN A 116 2.19 11.77 12.94
CA GLN A 116 1.09 10.90 12.53
C GLN A 116 1.51 9.42 12.44
N VAL A 117 2.74 9.14 12.00
CA VAL A 117 3.26 7.75 12.03
C VAL A 117 3.41 7.25 13.46
N ARG A 118 3.89 8.09 14.37
CA ARG A 118 3.96 7.76 15.80
C ARG A 118 2.58 7.49 16.41
N GLU A 119 1.56 8.25 16.00
CA GLU A 119 0.17 7.97 16.38
C GLU A 119 -0.29 6.60 15.87
N MET A 120 0.05 6.24 14.63
CA MET A 120 -0.20 4.88 14.13
C MET A 120 0.51 3.82 14.98
N CYS A 121 1.77 4.04 15.37
CA CYS A 121 2.49 3.14 16.25
C CYS A 121 1.80 2.97 17.62
N ARG A 122 1.21 4.04 18.17
CA ARG A 122 0.45 3.96 19.44
C ARG A 122 -0.81 3.10 19.33
N LEU A 123 -1.39 2.99 18.13
CA LEU A 123 -2.52 2.08 17.87
C LEU A 123 -2.07 0.63 17.69
N LEU A 124 -0.91 0.43 17.06
CA LEU A 124 -0.44 -0.89 16.60
C LEU A 124 0.38 -1.63 17.68
N ASN A 125 1.31 -0.94 18.33
CA ASN A 125 2.25 -1.56 19.28
C ASN A 125 1.55 -2.31 20.43
N PRO A 126 0.50 -1.77 21.10
CA PRO A 126 -0.20 -2.49 22.15
C PRO A 126 -0.91 -3.75 21.67
N LYS A 127 -1.13 -3.87 20.36
CA LYS A 127 -1.76 -5.03 19.72
C LYS A 127 -0.74 -6.04 19.18
N GLY A 128 0.55 -5.78 19.40
CA GLY A 128 1.64 -6.62 18.93
C GLY A 128 1.79 -6.58 17.39
N ILE A 129 1.51 -5.43 16.75
CA ILE A 129 1.54 -5.29 15.29
C ILE A 129 2.66 -4.35 14.87
N ASN A 130 3.43 -4.77 13.88
CA ASN A 130 4.31 -3.94 13.07
C ASN A 130 3.79 -3.82 11.64
N ILE A 131 4.07 -2.70 10.99
CA ILE A 131 3.85 -2.49 9.55
C ILE A 131 5.19 -2.21 8.86
N ASP A 132 5.20 -2.21 7.54
CA ASP A 132 6.38 -1.78 6.78
C ASP A 132 6.43 -0.25 6.75
N TYR A 133 7.31 0.33 7.58
CA TYR A 133 7.49 1.78 7.71
C TYR A 133 8.29 2.44 6.58
N PHE A 134 8.54 1.73 5.49
CA PHE A 134 9.20 2.32 4.34
C PHE A 134 8.34 3.44 3.75
N SER A 135 8.95 4.59 3.46
CA SER A 135 8.21 5.83 3.15
C SER A 135 7.38 5.78 1.86
N THR A 136 7.62 4.82 0.95
CA THR A 136 6.76 4.59 -0.22
C THR A 136 5.40 3.99 0.12
N ASN A 137 5.23 3.42 1.32
CA ASN A 137 3.99 2.80 1.76
C ASN A 137 2.99 3.78 2.40
N PHE A 138 3.30 5.08 2.37
CA PHE A 138 2.45 6.12 2.97
C PHE A 138 2.18 7.22 1.97
N ILE A 139 0.92 7.64 1.86
CA ILE A 139 0.49 8.76 1.01
C ILE A 139 -0.11 9.86 1.88
N LEU A 140 0.30 11.11 1.60
CA LEU A 140 -0.30 12.29 2.18
C LEU A 140 -1.47 12.75 1.32
N ASN A 141 -2.67 12.74 1.88
CA ASN A 141 -3.88 13.27 1.26
C ASN A 141 -4.57 14.23 2.23
N ASN A 142 -4.78 15.47 1.82
CA ASN A 142 -5.45 16.50 2.64
C ASN A 142 -4.87 16.63 4.06
N GLY A 143 -3.54 16.60 4.19
CA GLY A 143 -2.84 16.73 5.48
C GLY A 143 -2.84 15.46 6.34
N LEU A 144 -3.43 14.37 5.89
CA LEU A 144 -3.49 13.10 6.58
C LEU A 144 -2.66 12.04 5.86
N LEU A 145 -1.83 11.31 6.61
CA LEU A 145 -1.11 10.16 6.10
C LEU A 145 -1.99 8.90 6.10
N TRP A 146 -1.90 8.17 5.00
CA TRP A 146 -2.56 6.89 4.77
C TRP A 146 -1.51 5.80 4.60
N TYR A 147 -1.62 4.70 5.32
CA TYR A 147 -0.84 3.50 5.04
C TYR A 147 -1.53 2.72 3.93
N ILE A 148 -0.87 2.60 2.77
CA ILE A 148 -1.51 2.11 1.54
C ILE A 148 -1.29 0.63 1.27
N ASP A 149 -0.45 -0.03 2.03
CA ASP A 149 -0.27 -1.47 1.97
C ASP A 149 -1.15 -2.16 3.03
N TYR A 150 -1.49 -3.44 2.78
CA TYR A 150 -2.23 -4.24 3.75
C TYR A 150 -1.33 -5.18 4.55
N GLU A 151 -0.03 -5.21 4.25
CA GLU A 151 0.92 -6.08 4.93
C GLU A 151 1.17 -5.62 6.37
N CYS A 152 1.09 -6.55 7.31
CA CYS A 152 1.55 -6.35 8.67
C CYS A 152 2.21 -7.63 9.22
N ASN A 153 3.02 -7.44 10.25
CA ASN A 153 3.77 -8.51 10.90
C ASN A 153 3.59 -8.40 12.43
N ASP A 154 4.02 -9.43 13.15
CA ASP A 154 4.11 -9.36 14.59
C ASP A 154 5.16 -8.33 15.02
N TYR A 155 4.90 -7.64 16.13
CA TYR A 155 5.78 -6.59 16.62
C TYR A 155 7.15 -7.15 16.96
N MET A 156 8.17 -6.49 16.42
CA MET A 156 9.57 -6.68 16.75
C MET A 156 10.23 -5.31 16.95
N GLU A 157 10.88 -5.13 18.09
CA GLU A 157 11.48 -3.83 18.46
C GLU A 157 12.52 -3.35 17.45
N GLU A 158 13.31 -4.26 16.90
CA GLU A 158 14.34 -3.94 15.89
C GLU A 158 13.76 -3.38 14.57
N TRP A 159 12.51 -3.70 14.26
CA TRP A 159 11.81 -3.30 13.03
C TRP A 159 10.71 -2.26 13.26
N ASN A 160 10.66 -1.68 14.46
CA ASN A 160 9.70 -0.63 14.75
C ASN A 160 10.08 0.70 14.05
N PHE A 161 9.19 1.67 14.14
CA PHE A 161 9.40 2.95 13.47
C PHE A 161 10.64 3.69 13.97
N GLU A 162 10.85 3.78 15.29
CA GLU A 162 11.94 4.56 15.87
C GLU A 162 13.33 3.92 15.65
N ASN A 163 13.41 2.58 15.65
CA ASN A 163 14.68 1.88 15.48
C ASN A 163 15.04 1.66 14.02
N TRP A 164 14.05 1.45 13.16
CA TRP A 164 14.29 1.11 11.75
C TRP A 164 13.65 2.09 10.78
N GLY A 165 12.34 2.36 10.90
CA GLY A 165 11.56 3.08 9.90
C GLY A 165 11.98 4.54 9.73
N ILE A 166 12.25 5.25 10.83
CA ILE A 166 12.47 6.69 10.85
C ILE A 166 13.61 7.16 9.94
N LYS A 167 14.62 6.31 9.72
CA LYS A 167 15.76 6.62 8.84
C LYS A 167 15.38 6.80 7.36
N TYR A 168 14.22 6.32 6.96
CA TYR A 168 13.68 6.49 5.60
C TYR A 168 12.73 7.70 5.46
N TRP A 169 12.60 8.50 6.52
CA TRP A 169 11.69 9.66 6.56
C TRP A 169 12.42 11.01 6.53
N SER A 170 13.71 10.99 6.28
CA SER A 170 14.57 12.16 6.04
C SER A 170 15.69 11.75 5.09
N LYS A 171 16.45 12.73 4.59
CA LYS A 171 17.60 12.48 3.69
C LYS A 171 18.82 11.94 4.47
N THR A 172 18.66 10.77 5.05
CA THR A 172 19.76 10.00 5.65
C THR A 172 20.56 9.29 4.56
N LYS A 173 21.66 8.65 4.95
CA LYS A 173 22.46 7.82 4.05
C LYS A 173 21.63 6.64 3.52
N GLU A 174 20.87 5.97 4.39
CA GLU A 174 20.02 4.83 4.08
C GLU A 174 18.87 5.20 3.11
N PHE A 175 18.35 6.42 3.20
CA PHE A 175 17.36 6.93 2.26
C PHE A 175 17.94 7.18 0.87
N CYS A 176 19.22 7.59 0.79
CA CYS A 176 19.90 7.97 -0.46
C CYS A 176 20.54 6.77 -1.18
N GLU A 177 20.72 5.63 -0.54
CA GLU A 177 21.22 4.36 -1.12
C GLU A 177 20.10 3.58 -1.81
#